data_9180ff5a4f70d27593934a84bdd82f73
#
_entry.id   9180ff5a4f70d27593934a84bdd82f73
#
_cell.length_a   1.000
_cell.length_b   1.000
_cell.length_c   1.000
_cell.angle_alpha   90.00
_cell.angle_beta   90.00
_cell.angle_gamma   90.00
#
_symmetry.space_group_name_H-M   'P 1'
#
loop_
_entity.id
_entity.type
_entity.pdbx_description
1 polymer ?
#
loop_
_entity_poly.entity_id
_entity_poly.type
_entity_poly.pdbx_seq_one_letter_code
_entity_poly.pdbx_strand_id
1 'polypeptide(L)' 'MGKIETNKQQKQSSLLNTAFKLFTTKGVNKTSIAEISQQAGIAKGTFYLYFKDKYDIRNKLISHESSKLFKNAVKDL' A
#
# COMPACT_ATOMS: atom_id res chain seq x y z
N MET A 1 22.65 3.74 3.00
CA MET A 1 22.09 4.00 2.67
C MET A 1 20.80 3.65 2.84
N GLY A 2 20.08 3.49 2.41
CA GLY A 2 18.77 3.25 2.59
C GLY A 2 18.42 2.33 3.63
N LYS A 3 19.28 1.70 4.13
CA LYS A 3 18.97 0.81 5.04
C LYS A 3 18.53 1.35 6.24
N ILE A 4 18.60 2.48 6.43
CA ILE A 4 18.21 3.02 7.58
C ILE A 4 16.77 3.06 7.60
N GLU A 5 16.08 2.59 6.66
CA GLU A 5 14.77 2.64 6.64
C GLU A 5 14.19 2.19 7.83
N THR A 6 13.25 2.69 8.37
CA THR A 6 12.70 2.34 9.60
C THR A 6 11.71 1.23 9.40
N ASN A 7 11.38 0.53 10.44
CA ASN A 7 10.42 -0.51 10.39
C ASN A 7 9.09 0.06 9.97
N LYS A 8 8.83 1.29 10.32
CA LYS A 8 7.61 1.93 9.99
C LYS A 8 7.44 1.98 8.49
N GLN A 9 8.46 2.41 7.78
CA GLN A 9 8.41 2.52 6.36
C GLN A 9 8.26 1.14 5.72
N GLN A 10 8.91 0.15 6.24
CA GLN A 10 8.82 -1.17 5.73
C GLN A 10 7.43 -1.74 5.91
N LYS A 11 6.80 -1.51 7.04
CA LYS A 11 5.46 -2.00 7.31
C LYS A 11 4.46 -1.34 6.38
N GLN A 12 4.62 -0.06 6.16
CA GLN A 12 3.71 0.66 5.28
C GLN A 12 3.85 0.13 3.86
N SER A 13 5.07 -0.10 3.39
CA SER A 13 5.31 -0.62 2.06
C SER A 13 4.72 -2.02 1.91
N SER A 14 4.86 -2.85 2.93
CA SER A 14 4.32 -4.19 2.89
C SER A 14 2.81 -4.17 2.76
N LEU A 15 2.17 -3.27 3.49
CA LEU A 15 0.72 -3.15 3.43
C LEU A 15 0.29 -2.68 2.05
N LEU A 16 0.99 -1.70 1.49
CA LEU A 16 0.65 -1.18 0.18
C LEU A 16 0.84 -2.24 -0.91
N ASN A 17 1.96 -2.94 -0.87
CA ASN A 17 2.23 -3.97 -1.86
C ASN A 17 1.23 -5.12 -1.77
N THR A 18 0.91 -5.55 -0.56
CA THR A 18 -0.03 -6.62 -0.35
C THR A 18 -1.43 -6.22 -0.82
N ALA A 19 -1.83 -5.00 -0.47
CA ALA A 19 -3.14 -4.51 -0.88
C ALA A 19 -3.22 -4.42 -2.40
N PHE A 20 -2.19 -3.93 -3.04
CA PHE A 20 -2.17 -3.80 -4.48
C PHE A 20 -2.35 -5.18 -5.11
N LYS A 21 -1.63 -6.16 -4.62
CA LYS A 21 -1.71 -7.50 -5.13
C LYS A 21 -3.12 -8.06 -4.97
N LEU A 22 -3.72 -7.92 -3.81
CA LEU A 22 -5.05 -8.44 -3.56
C LEU A 22 -6.11 -7.68 -4.35
N PHE A 23 -5.97 -6.37 -4.44
CA PHE A 23 -6.95 -5.57 -5.16
C PHE A 23 -6.93 -5.89 -6.65
N THR A 24 -5.75 -6.15 -7.21
CA THR A 24 -5.66 -6.46 -8.63
C THR A 24 -6.02 -7.91 -8.93
N THR A 25 -5.97 -8.77 -7.93
CA THR A 25 -6.29 -10.17 -8.12
C THR A 25 -7.76 -10.45 -7.88
N LYS A 26 -8.31 -9.98 -6.81
CA LYS A 26 -9.70 -10.24 -6.48
C LYS A 26 -10.59 -9.02 -6.29
N GLY A 27 -10.05 -7.85 -6.42
CA GLY A 27 -10.83 -6.63 -6.29
C GLY A 27 -10.94 -6.09 -4.89
N VAL A 28 -11.15 -4.79 -4.78
CA VAL A 28 -11.25 -4.14 -3.48
C VAL A 28 -12.41 -4.67 -2.68
N ASN A 29 -13.55 -4.87 -3.33
CA ASN A 29 -14.72 -5.33 -2.61
C ASN A 29 -14.56 -6.71 -1.98
N LYS A 30 -13.76 -7.56 -2.58
CA LYS A 30 -13.57 -8.89 -2.04
C LYS A 30 -12.34 -9.02 -1.15
N THR A 31 -11.68 -7.93 -0.89
CA THR A 31 -10.50 -7.92 -0.05
C THR A 31 -10.85 -7.30 1.29
N SER A 32 -10.41 -7.88 2.38
CA SER A 32 -10.68 -7.32 3.70
C SER A 32 -9.39 -6.83 4.33
N ILE A 33 -9.52 -5.96 5.31
CA ILE A 33 -8.36 -5.45 6.04
C ILE A 33 -7.65 -6.59 6.74
N ALA A 34 -8.41 -7.55 7.27
CA ALA A 34 -7.82 -8.69 7.95
C ALA A 34 -6.95 -9.47 6.97
N GLU A 35 -7.39 -9.62 5.74
CA GLU A 35 -6.66 -10.36 4.75
C GLU A 35 -5.39 -9.62 4.36
N ILE A 36 -5.47 -8.33 4.18
CA ILE A 36 -4.31 -7.53 3.83
C ILE A 36 -3.27 -7.64 4.94
N SER A 37 -3.70 -7.46 6.18
CA SER A 37 -2.80 -7.50 7.31
C SER A 37 -2.17 -8.87 7.46
N GLN A 38 -2.95 -9.91 7.33
CA GLN A 38 -2.47 -11.25 7.48
C GLN A 38 -1.44 -11.59 6.41
N GLN A 39 -1.70 -11.27 5.18
CA GLN A 39 -0.79 -11.57 4.11
C GLN A 39 0.48 -10.72 4.19
N ALA A 40 0.38 -9.53 4.72
CA ALA A 40 1.54 -8.68 4.88
C ALA A 40 2.35 -9.07 6.13
N GLY A 41 1.80 -9.94 6.94
CA GLY A 41 2.47 -10.35 8.18
C GLY A 41 2.43 -9.25 9.22
N ILE A 42 1.38 -8.44 9.22
CA ILE A 42 1.27 -7.32 10.13
C ILE A 42 -0.03 -7.40 10.89
N ALA A 43 -0.02 -7.07 12.15
CA ALA A 43 -1.22 -7.12 12.97
C ALA A 43 -2.26 -6.13 12.45
N LYS A 44 -3.52 -6.50 12.57
CA LYS A 44 -4.61 -5.65 12.13
C LYS A 44 -4.58 -4.30 12.83
N GLY A 45 -4.25 -4.29 14.10
CA GLY A 45 -4.16 -3.05 14.85
C GLY A 45 -3.11 -2.12 14.26
N THR A 46 -2.03 -2.71 13.76
CA THR A 46 -0.96 -1.93 13.17
C THR A 46 -1.43 -1.33 11.83
N PHE A 47 -2.27 -2.05 11.11
CA PHE A 47 -2.80 -1.55 9.85
C PHE A 47 -3.49 -0.20 10.13
N TYR A 48 -4.27 -0.13 11.19
CA TYR A 48 -5.01 1.08 11.50
C TYR A 48 -4.12 2.25 11.96
N LEU A 49 -2.85 1.99 12.18
CA LEU A 49 -1.95 3.08 12.52
C LEU A 49 -1.54 3.79 11.24
N TYR A 50 -1.60 3.12 10.10
CA TYR A 50 -1.21 3.70 8.85
C TYR A 50 -2.36 4.07 7.94
N PHE A 51 -3.43 3.32 7.95
CA PHE A 51 -4.56 3.55 7.08
C PHE A 51 -5.88 3.42 7.83
N LYS A 52 -6.84 4.21 7.44
CA LYS A 52 -8.12 4.23 8.09
C LYS A 52 -8.93 2.99 7.71
N ASP A 53 -8.95 2.60 6.47
CA ASP A 53 -9.67 1.43 6.01
C ASP A 53 -9.09 1.02 4.66
N LYS A 54 -9.70 0.04 4.01
CA LYS A 54 -9.16 -0.44 2.74
C LYS A 54 -9.31 0.57 1.62
N TYR A 55 -10.25 1.47 1.73
CA TYR A 55 -10.42 2.47 0.69
C TYR A 55 -9.34 3.55 0.83
N ASP A 56 -8.89 3.77 2.04
CA ASP A 56 -7.82 4.72 2.28
C ASP A 56 -6.53 4.21 1.64
N ILE A 57 -6.23 2.93 1.81
CA ILE A 57 -5.02 2.36 1.25
C ILE A 57 -5.15 2.30 -0.27
N ARG A 58 -6.35 2.07 -0.78
CA ARG A 58 -6.59 2.05 -2.21
C ARG A 58 -6.30 3.43 -2.79
N ASN A 59 -6.76 4.48 -2.12
CA ASN A 59 -6.54 5.84 -2.58
C ASN A 59 -5.05 6.18 -2.58
N LYS A 60 -4.32 5.68 -1.61
CA LYS A 60 -2.89 5.94 -1.55
C LYS A 60 -2.18 5.23 -2.70
N LEU A 61 -2.65 4.05 -3.07
CA LEU A 61 -2.06 3.32 -4.17
C LEU A 61 -2.31 4.05 -5.48
N ILE A 62 -3.50 4.56 -5.67
CA ILE A 62 -3.84 5.29 -6.88
C ILE A 62 -3.01 6.56 -6.99
N SER A 63 -2.88 7.27 -5.89
CA SER A 63 -2.13 8.49 -5.87
C SER A 63 -0.66 8.22 -6.19
N HIS A 64 -0.13 7.16 -5.63
CA HIS A 64 1.27 6.81 -5.80
C HIS A 64 1.53 6.48 -7.27
N GLU A 65 0.63 5.71 -7.89
CA GLU A 65 0.80 5.34 -9.28
C GLU A 65 0.70 6.55 -10.18
N SER A 66 -0.22 7.43 -9.91
CA SER A 66 -0.40 8.62 -10.70
C SER A 66 0.84 9.49 -10.62
N SER A 67 1.38 9.64 -9.45
CA SER A 67 2.57 10.44 -9.25
C SER A 67 3.72 9.87 -10.01
N LYS A 68 3.85 8.56 -10.01
CA LYS A 68 4.91 7.91 -10.69
C LYS A 68 4.81 8.14 -12.19
N LEU A 69 3.63 8.01 -12.76
CA LEU A 69 3.44 8.21 -14.18
C LEU A 69 3.71 9.65 -14.55
N PHE A 70 3.27 10.56 -13.74
CA PHE A 70 3.44 11.96 -14.00
C PHE A 70 4.93 12.31 -13.98
N LYS A 71 5.66 11.74 -13.07
CA LYS A 71 7.07 12.02 -12.98
C LYS A 71 7.79 11.50 -14.20
N ASN A 72 7.40 10.35 -14.71
CA ASN A 72 8.03 9.76 -15.85
C ASN A 72 7.75 10.65 -17.07
N ALA A 73 6.57 11.18 -17.19
CA ALA A 73 6.21 12.02 -18.29
C ALA A 73 7.05 13.29 -18.28
N VAL A 74 7.21 13.86 -17.13
CA VAL A 74 7.99 15.08 -17.01
C VAL A 74 9.43 14.79 -17.35
N LYS A 75 9.91 13.62 -16.95
CA LYS A 75 11.27 13.29 -17.22
C LYS A 75 11.51 13.14 -18.69
N ASP A 76 10.57 12.66 -19.44
CA ASP A 76 10.74 12.48 -20.84
C ASP A 76 10.81 13.80 -21.57
N LEU A 77 10.32 14.83 -20.99
CA LEU A 77 10.40 16.12 -21.61
C LEU A 77 11.80 16.69 -21.44
#